data_f920061d983160c877f0db8e9c35b4da
#
_entry.id   f920061d983160c877f0db8e9c35b4da
#
_cell.length_a   1.000
_cell.length_b   1.000
_cell.length_c   1.000
_cell.angle_alpha   90.00
_cell.angle_beta   90.00
_cell.angle_gamma   90.00
#
_symmetry.space_group_name_H-M   'P 1'
#
loop_
_entity.id
_entity.type
_entity.pdbx_description
1 polymer ?
#
loop_
_entity_poly.entity_id
_entity_poly.type
_entity_poly.pdbx_seq_one_letter_code
_entity_poly.pdbx_strand_id
1 'polypeptide(L)'
;MAALKHYFVVNPVSGKNNKIDIVNELIIPACEKLGVDYEIYTTKAAGDGIRFVDETATALGDAPCRFYAVGGDGTLYEVVNGAYGHKNAQVAVVPKGSGNDWIRLFGDKELFLDIEGPIEGTPYTIDCLKAVDEIAINQASMGFDAETCALQVKAKSIPGSAGHATYFLAGLYCMFTCVWHDFDVTVDGRRMTGPFIQVVGANSRWYGSGIKVAPFAMPDDHALDFVIMRRTNSWPAMFLPMMVNWQVKGDHTKFGFCEYYRGKKMTIHARKPSQTNVDGECHATEDLTIELIEDGLTFVVPRDSKYFEQKASGELNNEIKKSLRNRFPLKQITAQYNPYNVLVNRGLRRLFDPDRYYLK
;
A
#
# COMPACT_ATOMS: atom_id res chain seq x y z
N MET A 1 4.88 16.70 32.89
CA MET A 1 4.49 15.73 31.86
C MET A 1 5.42 14.54 31.97
N ALA A 2 4.92 13.31 31.81
CA ALA A 2 5.78 12.13 31.73
C ALA A 2 6.73 12.26 30.52
N ALA A 3 7.98 11.81 30.66
CA ALA A 3 8.93 11.82 29.56
C ALA A 3 8.46 10.81 28.47
N LEU A 4 8.69 11.15 27.21
CA LEU A 4 8.43 10.26 26.09
C LEU A 4 9.36 9.05 26.17
N LYS A 5 8.80 7.83 26.16
CA LYS A 5 9.59 6.60 26.11
C LYS A 5 9.58 6.01 24.70
N HIS A 6 10.72 5.51 24.25
CA HIS A 6 10.96 5.02 22.91
C HIS A 6 11.07 3.50 22.90
N TYR A 7 10.29 2.82 22.05
CA TYR A 7 10.25 1.36 21.92
C TYR A 7 10.60 0.94 20.49
N PHE A 8 11.70 0.25 20.31
CA PHE A 8 12.14 -0.25 19.02
C PHE A 8 11.70 -1.70 18.83
N VAL A 9 10.66 -1.90 18.02
CA VAL A 9 10.08 -3.21 17.71
C VAL A 9 10.83 -3.82 16.53
N VAL A 10 11.74 -4.73 16.82
CA VAL A 10 12.70 -5.28 15.85
C VAL A 10 12.20 -6.61 15.32
N ASN A 11 12.04 -6.71 13.99
CA ASN A 11 11.80 -7.97 13.31
C ASN A 11 13.14 -8.62 12.90
N PRO A 12 13.56 -9.74 13.55
CA PRO A 12 14.88 -10.34 13.34
C PRO A 12 15.03 -10.98 11.95
N VAL A 13 13.93 -11.33 11.30
CA VAL A 13 13.96 -11.96 9.96
C VAL A 13 13.89 -10.94 8.83
N SER A 14 13.60 -9.67 9.11
CA SER A 14 13.56 -8.61 8.13
C SER A 14 14.97 -8.24 7.67
N GLY A 15 15.16 -8.03 6.35
CA GLY A 15 16.40 -7.52 5.79
C GLY A 15 17.62 -8.43 6.02
N LYS A 16 17.47 -9.75 5.93
CA LYS A 16 18.56 -10.74 6.13
C LYS A 16 19.83 -10.48 5.30
N ASN A 17 19.72 -9.75 4.20
CA ASN A 17 20.86 -9.38 3.34
C ASN A 17 21.51 -8.07 3.75
N ASN A 18 21.01 -7.38 4.76
CA ASN A 18 21.62 -6.17 5.27
C ASN A 18 22.77 -6.54 6.21
N LYS A 19 24.00 -6.11 5.88
CA LYS A 19 25.20 -6.39 6.67
C LYS A 19 25.31 -5.50 7.91
N ILE A 20 24.52 -4.43 8.00
CA ILE A 20 24.54 -3.48 9.10
C ILE A 20 23.71 -4.02 10.25
N ASP A 21 24.28 -4.08 11.44
CA ASP A 21 23.53 -4.31 12.68
C ASP A 21 22.87 -3.00 13.13
N ILE A 22 21.67 -2.76 12.57
CA ILE A 22 20.92 -1.52 12.79
C ILE A 22 20.75 -1.21 14.29
N VAL A 23 20.59 -2.23 15.11
CA VAL A 23 20.41 -2.04 16.55
C VAL A 23 21.69 -1.51 17.20
N ASN A 24 22.78 -2.22 17.03
CA ASN A 24 24.04 -1.88 17.70
C ASN A 24 24.80 -0.74 17.01
N GLU A 25 24.67 -0.59 15.70
CA GLU A 25 25.42 0.42 14.94
C GLU A 25 24.68 1.75 14.79
N LEU A 26 23.34 1.77 14.83
CA LEU A 26 22.55 2.98 14.59
C LEU A 26 21.64 3.35 15.77
N ILE A 27 20.81 2.43 16.28
CA ILE A 27 19.77 2.75 17.27
C ILE A 27 20.39 3.08 18.62
N ILE A 28 21.18 2.18 19.20
CA ILE A 28 21.78 2.38 20.52
C ILE A 28 22.64 3.64 20.57
N PRO A 29 23.59 3.88 19.62
CA PRO A 29 24.38 5.10 19.65
C PRO A 29 23.57 6.40 19.55
N ALA A 30 22.52 6.42 18.74
CA ALA A 30 21.65 7.59 18.63
C ALA A 30 20.86 7.87 19.91
N CYS A 31 20.30 6.82 20.54
CA CYS A 31 19.57 6.94 21.79
C CYS A 31 20.48 7.41 22.95
N GLU A 32 21.69 6.87 23.06
CA GLU A 32 22.68 7.26 24.07
C GLU A 32 23.13 8.72 23.86
N LYS A 33 23.40 9.10 22.60
CA LYS A 33 23.79 10.47 22.25
C LYS A 33 22.73 11.49 22.63
N LEU A 34 21.44 11.17 22.39
CA LEU A 34 20.33 12.06 22.69
C LEU A 34 19.83 11.92 24.13
N GLY A 35 20.32 10.94 24.91
CA GLY A 35 19.92 10.70 26.28
C GLY A 35 18.43 10.36 26.46
N VAL A 36 17.83 9.66 25.50
CA VAL A 36 16.43 9.26 25.55
C VAL A 36 16.23 7.93 26.28
N ASP A 37 15.11 7.77 26.97
CA ASP A 37 14.72 6.47 27.58
C ASP A 37 14.18 5.55 26.49
N TYR A 38 14.80 4.39 26.29
CA TYR A 38 14.45 3.46 25.24
C TYR A 38 14.44 1.99 25.66
N GLU A 39 13.67 1.20 24.92
CA GLU A 39 13.63 -0.24 25.04
C GLU A 39 13.68 -0.90 23.65
N ILE A 40 14.41 -2.00 23.53
CA ILE A 40 14.50 -2.78 22.31
C ILE A 40 13.75 -4.09 22.50
N TYR A 41 12.70 -4.29 21.74
CA TYR A 41 11.91 -5.51 21.73
C TYR A 41 12.10 -6.27 20.42
N THR A 42 12.55 -7.52 20.50
CA THR A 42 12.70 -8.39 19.32
C THR A 42 11.49 -9.31 19.21
N THR A 43 10.75 -9.22 18.10
CA THR A 43 9.57 -10.05 17.87
C THR A 43 9.93 -11.53 17.71
N LYS A 44 9.09 -12.41 18.23
CA LYS A 44 9.32 -13.87 18.28
C LYS A 44 8.58 -14.62 17.18
N ALA A 45 7.48 -14.08 16.70
CA ALA A 45 6.61 -14.66 15.68
C ALA A 45 5.79 -13.56 15.02
N ALA A 46 5.07 -13.89 13.93
CA ALA A 46 4.06 -13.02 13.34
C ALA A 46 2.95 -12.69 14.35
N GLY A 47 2.52 -11.43 14.39
CA GLY A 47 1.54 -10.91 15.34
C GLY A 47 2.08 -10.56 16.73
N ASP A 48 3.33 -10.92 17.05
CA ASP A 48 3.94 -10.61 18.36
C ASP A 48 4.18 -9.10 18.53
N GLY A 49 4.46 -8.40 17.45
CA GLY A 49 4.57 -6.94 17.43
C GLY A 49 3.26 -6.25 17.79
N ILE A 50 2.12 -6.72 17.27
CA ILE A 50 0.78 -6.22 17.60
C ILE A 50 0.56 -6.34 19.11
N ARG A 51 0.73 -7.55 19.64
CA ARG A 51 0.55 -7.83 21.06
C ARG A 51 1.43 -6.95 21.95
N PHE A 52 2.73 -6.88 21.66
CA PHE A 52 3.68 -6.10 22.45
C PHE A 52 3.33 -4.61 22.49
N VAL A 53 2.99 -4.03 21.35
CA VAL A 53 2.65 -2.60 21.25
C VAL A 53 1.36 -2.30 22.00
N ASP A 54 0.32 -3.11 21.82
CA ASP A 54 -0.98 -2.96 22.49
C ASP A 54 -0.87 -3.09 24.01
N GLU A 55 -0.23 -4.15 24.50
CA GLU A 55 0.01 -4.38 25.94
C GLU A 55 0.84 -3.26 26.56
N THR A 56 1.88 -2.79 25.86
CA THR A 56 2.78 -1.73 26.36
C THR A 56 2.05 -0.39 26.40
N ALA A 57 1.36 -0.01 25.34
CA ALA A 57 0.59 1.25 25.29
C ALA A 57 -0.53 1.27 26.33
N THR A 58 -1.23 0.14 26.54
CA THR A 58 -2.23 -0.04 27.60
C THR A 58 -1.63 0.14 28.98
N ALA A 59 -0.49 -0.51 29.25
CA ALA A 59 0.16 -0.46 30.58
C ALA A 59 0.67 0.95 30.94
N LEU A 60 1.03 1.76 29.93
CA LEU A 60 1.49 3.12 30.11
C LEU A 60 0.36 4.14 30.37
N GLY A 61 -0.89 3.77 30.08
CA GLY A 61 -2.06 4.66 30.24
C GLY A 61 -1.91 5.94 29.42
N ASP A 62 -1.87 7.10 30.08
CA ASP A 62 -1.73 8.41 29.42
C ASP A 62 -0.27 8.82 29.18
N ALA A 63 0.72 8.04 29.64
CA ALA A 63 2.13 8.37 29.44
C ALA A 63 2.51 8.22 27.95
N PRO A 64 3.12 9.26 27.31
CA PRO A 64 3.41 9.22 25.89
C PRO A 64 4.49 8.18 25.57
N CYS A 65 4.26 7.43 24.51
CA CYS A 65 5.19 6.44 24.01
C CYS A 65 5.31 6.50 22.48
N ARG A 66 6.49 6.13 21.96
CA ARG A 66 6.77 6.08 20.54
C ARG A 66 7.32 4.73 20.15
N PHE A 67 6.63 4.05 19.24
CA PHE A 67 6.99 2.74 18.75
C PHE A 67 7.63 2.85 17.35
N TYR A 68 8.82 2.31 17.21
CA TYR A 68 9.57 2.28 15.96
C TYR A 68 9.46 0.91 15.32
N ALA A 69 8.85 0.82 14.16
CA ALA A 69 8.84 -0.40 13.37
C ALA A 69 10.22 -0.61 12.72
N VAL A 70 11.07 -1.44 13.32
CA VAL A 70 12.41 -1.76 12.81
C VAL A 70 12.31 -2.97 11.90
N GLY A 71 11.96 -2.71 10.63
CA GLY A 71 11.67 -3.79 9.68
C GLY A 71 11.22 -3.33 8.30
N GLY A 72 10.36 -4.11 7.68
CA GLY A 72 9.67 -3.79 6.44
C GLY A 72 8.20 -3.45 6.68
N ASP A 73 7.42 -3.46 5.58
CA ASP A 73 5.99 -3.11 5.61
C ASP A 73 5.18 -3.99 6.58
N GLY A 74 5.45 -5.30 6.67
CA GLY A 74 4.79 -6.18 7.63
C GLY A 74 5.12 -5.84 9.11
N THR A 75 6.33 -5.35 9.42
CA THR A 75 6.64 -4.89 10.79
C THR A 75 5.92 -3.59 11.09
N LEU A 76 5.82 -2.69 10.12
CA LEU A 76 5.05 -1.46 10.24
C LEU A 76 3.55 -1.76 10.43
N TYR A 77 2.99 -2.71 9.67
CA TYR A 77 1.64 -3.20 9.85
C TYR A 77 1.37 -3.70 11.28
N GLU A 78 2.28 -4.51 11.85
CA GLU A 78 2.12 -4.99 13.22
C GLU A 78 2.13 -3.84 14.23
N VAL A 79 3.07 -2.88 14.11
CA VAL A 79 3.14 -1.72 15.00
C VAL A 79 1.91 -0.82 14.88
N VAL A 80 1.42 -0.60 13.67
CA VAL A 80 0.19 0.18 13.40
C VAL A 80 -1.02 -0.46 14.07
N ASN A 81 -1.22 -1.77 13.87
CA ASN A 81 -2.37 -2.47 14.44
C ASN A 81 -2.31 -2.55 15.97
N GLY A 82 -1.11 -2.65 16.55
CA GLY A 82 -0.94 -2.60 18.01
C GLY A 82 -1.11 -1.19 18.58
N ALA A 83 -0.75 -0.14 17.85
CA ALA A 83 -0.87 1.25 18.30
C ALA A 83 -2.27 1.85 18.08
N TYR A 84 -3.06 1.26 17.20
CA TYR A 84 -4.40 1.77 16.90
C TYR A 84 -5.30 1.76 18.14
N GLY A 85 -5.99 2.89 18.36
CA GLY A 85 -6.86 3.08 19.55
C GLY A 85 -6.14 3.66 20.78
N HIS A 86 -4.81 3.71 20.78
CA HIS A 86 -4.01 4.28 21.86
C HIS A 86 -3.57 5.71 21.57
N LYS A 87 -4.22 6.69 22.20
CA LYS A 87 -3.93 8.13 21.99
C LYS A 87 -2.55 8.55 22.49
N ASN A 88 -1.95 7.80 23.40
CA ASN A 88 -0.60 8.02 23.93
C ASN A 88 0.49 7.45 23.01
N ALA A 89 0.13 6.63 22.02
CA ALA A 89 1.07 5.95 21.14
C ALA A 89 1.37 6.76 19.86
N GLN A 90 2.64 6.84 19.51
CA GLN A 90 3.14 7.39 18.26
C GLN A 90 3.87 6.28 17.48
N VAL A 91 3.70 6.25 16.17
CA VAL A 91 4.34 5.26 15.29
C VAL A 91 5.45 5.92 14.48
N ALA A 92 6.61 5.31 14.45
CA ALA A 92 7.75 5.69 13.62
C ALA A 92 8.31 4.48 12.88
N VAL A 93 9.21 4.69 11.92
CA VAL A 93 9.79 3.63 11.09
C VAL A 93 11.31 3.71 11.13
N VAL A 94 11.96 2.54 11.24
CA VAL A 94 13.37 2.33 10.91
C VAL A 94 13.42 1.26 9.81
N PRO A 95 13.59 1.67 8.54
CA PRO A 95 13.36 0.81 7.40
C PRO A 95 14.49 -0.20 7.21
N LYS A 96 14.21 -1.48 7.42
CA LYS A 96 15.15 -2.59 7.18
C LYS A 96 14.71 -3.49 6.03
N GLY A 97 13.44 -3.42 5.64
CA GLY A 97 12.85 -4.20 4.55
C GLY A 97 13.25 -3.72 3.14
N SER A 98 12.80 -4.45 2.14
CA SER A 98 13.04 -4.13 0.72
C SER A 98 11.99 -3.20 0.13
N GLY A 99 10.76 -3.16 0.66
CA GLY A 99 9.65 -2.31 0.19
C GLY A 99 9.69 -0.94 0.85
N ASN A 100 9.15 -0.85 2.05
CA ASN A 100 8.98 0.37 2.84
C ASN A 100 8.29 1.48 2.03
N ASP A 101 7.14 1.15 1.44
CA ASP A 101 6.46 2.05 0.50
C ASP A 101 5.84 3.27 1.19
N TRP A 102 5.40 3.13 2.44
CA TRP A 102 4.84 4.22 3.23
C TRP A 102 5.79 5.41 3.39
N ILE A 103 7.05 5.15 3.70
CA ILE A 103 8.02 6.22 3.96
C ILE A 103 8.34 7.09 2.74
N ARG A 104 8.09 6.59 1.51
CA ARG A 104 8.35 7.32 0.25
C ARG A 104 7.59 8.64 0.13
N LEU A 105 6.52 8.80 0.90
CA LEU A 105 5.78 10.06 0.95
C LEU A 105 6.55 11.13 1.72
N PHE A 106 7.33 10.72 2.72
CA PHE A 106 8.01 11.60 3.67
C PHE A 106 9.49 11.81 3.37
N GLY A 107 10.08 10.96 2.52
CA GLY A 107 11.48 11.04 2.12
C GLY A 107 12.04 9.71 1.62
N ASP A 108 13.35 9.66 1.46
CA ASP A 108 14.07 8.47 1.10
C ASP A 108 14.41 7.60 2.33
N LYS A 109 14.95 6.43 2.09
CA LYS A 109 15.28 5.47 3.13
C LYS A 109 16.39 5.97 4.06
N GLU A 110 17.34 6.70 3.53
CA GLU A 110 18.49 7.27 4.24
C GLU A 110 18.05 8.24 5.32
N LEU A 111 17.04 9.06 5.06
CA LEU A 111 16.44 9.98 6.04
C LEU A 111 15.92 9.25 7.29
N PHE A 112 15.37 8.06 7.11
CA PHE A 112 14.80 7.26 8.21
C PHE A 112 15.86 6.39 8.92
N LEU A 113 17.02 6.16 8.28
CA LEU A 113 18.15 5.46 8.88
C LEU A 113 19.06 6.39 9.70
N ASP A 114 18.95 7.69 9.53
CA ASP A 114 19.45 8.67 10.50
C ASP A 114 18.52 8.68 11.72
N ILE A 115 18.79 7.79 12.68
CA ILE A 115 17.88 7.50 13.81
C ILE A 115 17.57 8.74 14.66
N GLU A 116 18.48 9.70 14.71
CA GLU A 116 18.24 10.97 15.41
C GLU A 116 17.05 11.72 14.78
N GLY A 117 16.94 11.68 13.44
CA GLY A 117 15.83 12.30 12.71
C GLY A 117 14.45 11.79 13.13
N PRO A 118 14.15 10.48 13.15
CA PRO A 118 12.92 9.91 13.70
C PRO A 118 12.73 10.13 15.22
N ILE A 119 13.80 10.13 16.02
CA ILE A 119 13.70 10.41 17.48
C ILE A 119 13.24 11.86 17.72
N GLU A 120 13.81 12.82 17.01
CA GLU A 120 13.45 14.24 17.09
C GLU A 120 12.32 14.64 16.13
N GLY A 121 11.74 13.66 15.43
CA GLY A 121 10.72 13.87 14.43
C GLY A 121 9.41 14.44 15.00
N THR A 122 8.63 15.04 14.10
CA THR A 122 7.37 15.68 14.40
C THR A 122 6.23 14.68 14.42
N PRO A 123 5.50 14.52 15.55
CA PRO A 123 4.25 13.75 15.58
C PRO A 123 3.22 14.41 14.66
N TYR A 124 2.58 13.61 13.82
CA TYR A 124 1.65 14.07 12.82
C TYR A 124 0.46 13.12 12.73
N THR A 125 -0.74 13.65 12.91
CA THR A 125 -1.96 12.86 12.85
C THR A 125 -2.27 12.51 11.41
N ILE A 126 -2.54 11.24 11.16
CA ILE A 126 -2.85 10.69 9.85
C ILE A 126 -4.17 9.93 9.88
N ASP A 127 -4.83 9.90 8.74
CA ASP A 127 -5.94 9.02 8.50
C ASP A 127 -5.45 7.57 8.36
N CYS A 128 -6.35 6.63 8.61
CA CYS A 128 -6.15 5.22 8.37
C CYS A 128 -7.28 4.67 7.51
N LEU A 129 -7.16 3.43 7.09
CA LEU A 129 -8.27 2.69 6.54
C LEU A 129 -8.49 1.40 7.33
N LYS A 130 -9.76 1.00 7.47
CA LYS A 130 -10.17 -0.29 8.01
C LYS A 130 -10.57 -1.21 6.87
N ALA A 131 -10.00 -2.43 6.86
CA ALA A 131 -10.35 -3.48 5.92
C ALA A 131 -10.21 -4.86 6.61
N VAL A 132 -11.19 -5.76 6.46
CA VAL A 132 -11.15 -7.13 7.04
C VAL A 132 -10.85 -7.14 8.55
N ASP A 133 -11.38 -6.16 9.30
CA ASP A 133 -11.09 -5.93 10.73
C ASP A 133 -9.65 -5.54 11.08
N GLU A 134 -8.83 -5.23 10.08
CA GLU A 134 -7.45 -4.76 10.20
C GLU A 134 -7.34 -3.27 9.88
N ILE A 135 -6.31 -2.64 10.44
CA ILE A 135 -5.98 -1.23 10.18
C ILE A 135 -4.79 -1.17 9.25
N ALA A 136 -4.94 -0.42 8.17
CA ALA A 136 -3.86 -0.11 7.26
C ALA A 136 -3.66 1.40 7.13
N ILE A 137 -2.43 1.81 6.90
CA ILE A 137 -2.07 3.21 6.64
C ILE A 137 -1.74 3.46 5.18
N ASN A 138 -1.49 2.39 4.41
CA ASN A 138 -1.06 2.51 3.04
C ASN A 138 -2.20 2.17 2.07
N GLN A 139 -2.70 0.91 2.05
CA GLN A 139 -3.73 0.52 1.10
C GLN A 139 -4.44 -0.81 1.46
N ALA A 140 -5.65 -0.98 0.92
CA ALA A 140 -6.30 -2.29 0.81
C ALA A 140 -6.80 -2.50 -0.62
N SER A 141 -6.72 -3.74 -1.11
CA SER A 141 -7.06 -4.04 -2.50
C SER A 141 -7.66 -5.44 -2.69
N MET A 142 -8.30 -5.62 -3.83
CA MET A 142 -8.78 -6.91 -4.34
C MET A 142 -8.54 -7.00 -5.84
N GLY A 143 -8.12 -8.16 -6.32
CA GLY A 143 -7.88 -8.43 -7.74
C GLY A 143 -6.44 -8.84 -8.04
N PHE A 144 -5.95 -8.51 -9.22
CA PHE A 144 -4.67 -9.00 -9.76
C PHE A 144 -3.48 -8.76 -8.83
N ASP A 145 -3.39 -7.60 -8.20
CA ASP A 145 -2.30 -7.25 -7.27
C ASP A 145 -2.37 -8.07 -5.97
N ALA A 146 -3.58 -8.24 -5.41
CA ALA A 146 -3.80 -9.06 -4.22
C ALA A 146 -3.52 -10.55 -4.47
N GLU A 147 -3.95 -11.10 -5.61
CA GLU A 147 -3.63 -12.47 -6.02
C GLU A 147 -2.11 -12.67 -6.19
N THR A 148 -1.44 -11.67 -6.79
CA THR A 148 0.03 -11.69 -6.95
C THR A 148 0.74 -11.63 -5.59
N CYS A 149 0.27 -10.80 -4.67
CA CYS A 149 0.79 -10.70 -3.31
C CYS A 149 0.63 -12.02 -2.55
N ALA A 150 -0.58 -12.59 -2.56
CA ALA A 150 -0.88 -13.85 -1.89
C ALA A 150 -0.02 -15.02 -2.42
N LEU A 151 0.18 -15.08 -3.74
CA LEU A 151 1.06 -16.09 -4.34
C LEU A 151 2.52 -15.88 -3.94
N GLN A 152 2.98 -14.64 -3.87
CA GLN A 152 4.33 -14.31 -3.41
C GLN A 152 4.55 -14.71 -1.94
N VAL A 153 3.57 -14.42 -1.07
CA VAL A 153 3.63 -14.82 0.35
C VAL A 153 3.76 -16.34 0.47
N LYS A 154 2.93 -17.09 -0.26
CA LYS A 154 3.02 -18.56 -0.30
C LYS A 154 4.36 -19.05 -0.86
N ALA A 155 4.90 -18.41 -1.89
CA ALA A 155 6.16 -18.78 -2.49
C ALA A 155 7.36 -18.51 -1.57
N LYS A 156 7.32 -17.46 -0.75
CA LYS A 156 8.38 -17.17 0.24
C LYS A 156 8.53 -18.26 1.31
N SER A 157 7.48 -19.04 1.58
CA SER A 157 7.54 -20.17 2.50
C SER A 157 8.31 -21.38 1.94
N ILE A 158 8.62 -21.40 0.65
CA ILE A 158 9.38 -22.47 0.00
C ILE A 158 10.88 -22.16 0.16
N PRO A 159 11.68 -23.07 0.75
CA PRO A 159 13.13 -22.86 0.91
C PRO A 159 13.82 -22.58 -0.44
N GLY A 160 14.61 -21.51 -0.50
CA GLY A 160 15.37 -21.11 -1.71
C GLY A 160 14.63 -20.20 -2.70
N SER A 161 13.36 -19.88 -2.47
CA SER A 161 12.53 -19.08 -3.38
C SER A 161 12.46 -17.57 -3.04
N ALA A 162 13.38 -17.04 -2.26
CA ALA A 162 13.34 -15.65 -1.83
C ALA A 162 13.86 -14.67 -2.90
N GLY A 163 13.16 -13.54 -3.11
CA GLY A 163 13.66 -12.41 -3.87
C GLY A 163 12.70 -11.84 -4.91
N HIS A 164 13.17 -10.82 -5.65
CA HIS A 164 12.42 -10.16 -6.72
C HIS A 164 11.96 -11.11 -7.84
N ALA A 165 12.72 -12.18 -8.10
CA ALA A 165 12.35 -13.21 -9.08
C ALA A 165 11.04 -13.92 -8.73
N THR A 166 10.79 -14.18 -7.44
CA THR A 166 9.56 -14.83 -6.98
C THR A 166 8.33 -13.94 -7.21
N TYR A 167 8.48 -12.64 -6.96
CA TYR A 167 7.42 -11.67 -7.24
C TYR A 167 7.10 -11.59 -8.73
N PHE A 168 8.14 -11.52 -9.55
CA PHE A 168 7.97 -11.50 -11.01
C PHE A 168 7.29 -12.76 -11.53
N LEU A 169 7.70 -13.95 -11.05
CA LEU A 169 7.07 -15.23 -11.43
C LEU A 169 5.63 -15.34 -10.95
N ALA A 170 5.32 -14.84 -9.75
CA ALA A 170 3.94 -14.76 -9.25
C ALA A 170 3.07 -13.87 -10.15
N GLY A 171 3.56 -12.68 -10.49
CA GLY A 171 2.88 -11.78 -11.42
C GLY A 171 2.68 -12.39 -12.82
N LEU A 172 3.70 -13.10 -13.33
CA LEU A 172 3.61 -13.81 -14.61
C LEU A 172 2.56 -14.93 -14.57
N TYR A 173 2.54 -15.72 -13.51
CA TYR A 173 1.51 -16.77 -13.31
C TYR A 173 0.10 -16.15 -13.23
N CYS A 174 -0.10 -15.14 -12.40
CA CYS A 174 -1.38 -14.46 -12.27
C CYS A 174 -1.83 -13.79 -13.57
N MET A 175 -0.89 -13.31 -14.40
CA MET A 175 -1.18 -12.75 -15.72
C MET A 175 -1.93 -13.72 -16.63
N PHE A 176 -1.67 -15.03 -16.53
CA PHE A 176 -2.33 -16.04 -17.34
C PHE A 176 -3.52 -16.72 -16.67
N THR A 177 -3.64 -16.62 -15.35
CA THR A 177 -4.62 -17.43 -14.59
C THR A 177 -5.69 -16.61 -13.87
N CYS A 178 -5.36 -15.40 -13.38
CA CYS A 178 -6.25 -14.65 -12.50
C CYS A 178 -6.25 -13.12 -12.76
N VAL A 179 -6.24 -12.70 -14.02
CA VAL A 179 -6.24 -11.25 -14.36
C VAL A 179 -7.61 -10.61 -14.21
N TRP A 180 -8.68 -11.38 -14.49
CA TRP A 180 -10.03 -10.84 -14.58
C TRP A 180 -10.88 -11.31 -13.42
N HIS A 181 -11.50 -10.35 -12.76
CA HIS A 181 -12.35 -10.58 -11.61
C HIS A 181 -13.71 -9.93 -11.81
N ASP A 182 -14.79 -10.69 -11.63
CA ASP A 182 -16.14 -10.16 -11.68
C ASP A 182 -16.51 -9.65 -10.28
N PHE A 183 -16.51 -8.33 -10.13
CA PHE A 183 -16.83 -7.64 -8.88
C PHE A 183 -18.08 -6.76 -9.04
N ASP A 184 -18.82 -6.63 -7.94
CA ASP A 184 -19.75 -5.55 -7.69
C ASP A 184 -19.07 -4.56 -6.74
N VAL A 185 -18.74 -3.36 -7.22
CA VAL A 185 -18.03 -2.33 -6.46
C VAL A 185 -18.95 -1.16 -6.19
N THR A 186 -18.99 -0.69 -4.95
CA THR A 186 -19.71 0.54 -4.62
C THR A 186 -18.76 1.51 -3.89
N VAL A 187 -18.66 2.74 -4.38
CA VAL A 187 -17.91 3.83 -3.75
C VAL A 187 -18.89 4.93 -3.37
N ASP A 188 -19.07 5.18 -2.07
CA ASP A 188 -19.98 6.18 -1.52
C ASP A 188 -21.36 6.18 -2.21
N GLY A 189 -21.96 5.00 -2.38
CA GLY A 189 -23.26 4.80 -3.00
C GLY A 189 -23.23 4.69 -4.53
N ARG A 190 -22.13 4.97 -5.20
CA ARG A 190 -21.96 4.79 -6.64
C ARG A 190 -21.59 3.35 -6.96
N ARG A 191 -22.53 2.60 -7.55
CA ARG A 191 -22.35 1.19 -7.91
C ARG A 191 -21.72 1.04 -9.28
N MET A 192 -20.78 0.10 -9.38
CA MET A 192 -20.11 -0.32 -10.61
C MET A 192 -20.03 -1.84 -10.63
N THR A 193 -20.32 -2.45 -11.78
CA THR A 193 -20.28 -3.91 -11.96
C THR A 193 -19.43 -4.26 -13.17
N GLY A 194 -18.94 -5.47 -13.23
CA GLY A 194 -18.27 -6.02 -14.40
C GLY A 194 -16.89 -6.60 -14.13
N PRO A 195 -16.15 -6.92 -15.19
CA PRO A 195 -14.80 -7.44 -15.05
C PRO A 195 -13.80 -6.32 -14.75
N PHE A 196 -13.07 -6.50 -13.66
CA PHE A 196 -12.00 -5.62 -13.22
C PHE A 196 -10.65 -6.34 -13.26
N ILE A 197 -9.57 -5.59 -13.35
CA ILE A 197 -8.21 -6.08 -13.14
C ILE A 197 -7.89 -6.01 -11.66
N GLN A 198 -8.10 -4.84 -11.08
CA GLN A 198 -7.86 -4.58 -9.65
C GLN A 198 -8.72 -3.41 -9.16
N VAL A 199 -9.01 -3.43 -7.87
CA VAL A 199 -9.73 -2.38 -7.15
C VAL A 199 -8.95 -2.08 -5.87
N VAL A 200 -8.56 -0.83 -5.67
CA VAL A 200 -7.68 -0.40 -4.58
C VAL A 200 -8.33 0.77 -3.84
N GLY A 201 -8.34 0.72 -2.51
CA GLY A 201 -8.55 1.86 -1.64
C GLY A 201 -7.22 2.21 -0.99
N ALA A 202 -6.75 3.44 -1.17
CA ALA A 202 -5.43 3.87 -0.75
C ALA A 202 -5.49 5.14 0.09
N ASN A 203 -4.65 5.18 1.12
CA ASN A 203 -4.38 6.34 1.97
C ASN A 203 -2.99 6.94 1.69
N SER A 204 -2.16 6.21 0.93
CA SER A 204 -0.84 6.63 0.49
C SER A 204 -0.63 6.35 -1.01
N ARG A 205 0.45 6.89 -1.56
CA ARG A 205 0.68 6.91 -3.01
C ARG A 205 1.28 5.64 -3.57
N TRP A 206 2.08 4.92 -2.79
CA TRP A 206 2.90 3.80 -3.27
C TRP A 206 2.57 2.49 -2.55
N TYR A 207 2.72 1.40 -3.28
CA TYR A 207 2.70 0.04 -2.76
C TYR A 207 3.58 -0.87 -3.64
N GLY A 208 3.75 -2.13 -3.24
CA GLY A 208 4.40 -3.15 -4.07
C GLY A 208 5.83 -2.80 -4.50
N SER A 209 6.60 -2.14 -3.62
CA SER A 209 7.99 -1.73 -3.83
C SER A 209 8.16 -0.64 -4.91
N GLY A 210 7.32 0.39 -4.87
CA GLY A 210 7.47 1.60 -5.69
C GLY A 210 6.44 1.78 -6.80
N ILE A 211 5.37 1.01 -6.81
CA ILE A 211 4.23 1.23 -7.70
C ILE A 211 3.39 2.39 -7.16
N LYS A 212 3.24 3.45 -7.93
CA LYS A 212 2.50 4.65 -7.56
C LYS A 212 1.02 4.51 -7.94
N VAL A 213 0.30 3.63 -7.22
CA VAL A 213 -1.08 3.25 -7.55
C VAL A 213 -2.07 4.38 -7.36
N ALA A 214 -1.91 5.19 -6.31
CA ALA A 214 -2.79 6.31 -5.99
C ALA A 214 -1.98 7.64 -5.97
N PRO A 215 -1.61 8.20 -7.13
CA PRO A 215 -0.64 9.29 -7.23
C PRO A 215 -1.06 10.59 -6.54
N PHE A 216 -2.33 10.73 -6.17
CA PHE A 216 -2.89 11.93 -5.54
C PHE A 216 -3.29 11.71 -4.08
N ALA A 217 -3.08 10.51 -3.52
CA ALA A 217 -3.42 10.20 -2.15
C ALA A 217 -2.58 11.02 -1.16
N MET A 218 -3.25 11.47 -0.10
CA MET A 218 -2.65 12.17 1.03
C MET A 218 -3.23 11.59 2.32
N PRO A 219 -2.40 11.24 3.30
CA PRO A 219 -2.85 10.51 4.49
C PRO A 219 -3.51 11.39 5.55
N ASP A 220 -3.85 12.64 5.23
CA ASP A 220 -4.33 13.65 6.16
C ASP A 220 -5.31 14.62 5.51
N ASP A 221 -6.06 14.15 4.51
CA ASP A 221 -7.08 14.96 3.82
C ASP A 221 -8.51 14.46 4.05
N HIS A 222 -8.69 13.56 5.04
CA HIS A 222 -9.96 12.95 5.44
C HIS A 222 -10.69 12.25 4.29
N ALA A 223 -9.92 11.63 3.40
CA ALA A 223 -10.45 10.88 2.27
C ALA A 223 -9.52 9.73 1.87
N LEU A 224 -10.11 8.67 1.33
CA LEU A 224 -9.38 7.62 0.65
C LEU A 224 -9.43 7.82 -0.86
N ASP A 225 -8.37 7.44 -1.53
CA ASP A 225 -8.30 7.43 -2.98
C ASP A 225 -8.61 6.03 -3.52
N PHE A 226 -9.71 5.91 -4.27
CA PHE A 226 -10.17 4.65 -4.84
C PHE A 226 -9.76 4.56 -6.31
N VAL A 227 -8.93 3.56 -6.61
CA VAL A 227 -8.40 3.31 -7.96
C VAL A 227 -9.00 2.02 -8.50
N ILE A 228 -9.82 2.15 -9.53
CA ILE A 228 -10.59 1.06 -10.10
C ILE A 228 -10.14 0.83 -11.53
N MET A 229 -9.51 -0.32 -11.80
CA MET A 229 -9.02 -0.68 -13.12
C MET A 229 -9.91 -1.72 -13.77
N ARG A 230 -10.56 -1.30 -14.85
CA ARG A 230 -11.44 -2.16 -15.63
C ARG A 230 -10.66 -3.04 -16.59
N ARG A 231 -11.26 -4.16 -16.94
CA ARG A 231 -10.79 -4.99 -18.04
C ARG A 231 -10.63 -4.18 -19.32
N THR A 232 -9.55 -4.45 -20.04
CA THR A 232 -9.32 -3.93 -21.40
C THR A 232 -9.49 -5.05 -22.42
N ASN A 233 -9.69 -4.69 -23.68
CA ASN A 233 -9.73 -5.66 -24.81
C ASN A 233 -8.33 -6.13 -25.24
N SER A 234 -7.28 -5.61 -24.62
CA SER A 234 -5.92 -5.98 -24.94
C SER A 234 -5.56 -7.33 -24.35
N TRP A 235 -4.71 -8.07 -25.04
CA TRP A 235 -4.20 -9.32 -24.49
C TRP A 235 -3.38 -9.07 -23.23
N PRO A 236 -3.62 -9.81 -22.12
CA PRO A 236 -2.99 -9.55 -20.82
C PRO A 236 -1.46 -9.48 -20.89
N ALA A 237 -0.83 -10.40 -21.59
CA ALA A 237 0.63 -10.43 -21.71
C ALA A 237 1.25 -9.17 -22.34
N MET A 238 0.48 -8.42 -23.12
CA MET A 238 0.94 -7.15 -23.69
C MET A 238 0.53 -5.94 -22.85
N PHE A 239 -0.67 -6.00 -22.29
CA PHE A 239 -1.24 -4.86 -21.57
C PHE A 239 -0.67 -4.71 -20.16
N LEU A 240 -0.52 -5.80 -19.40
CA LEU A 240 -0.10 -5.74 -18.00
C LEU A 240 1.31 -5.16 -17.79
N PRO A 241 2.35 -5.50 -18.57
CA PRO A 241 3.65 -4.85 -18.43
C PRO A 241 3.60 -3.35 -18.67
N MET A 242 2.78 -2.90 -19.63
CA MET A 242 2.56 -1.48 -19.89
C MET A 242 1.79 -0.82 -18.74
N MET A 243 0.75 -1.48 -18.22
CA MET A 243 -0.02 -1.01 -17.08
C MET A 243 0.86 -0.82 -15.85
N VAL A 244 1.70 -1.81 -15.52
CA VAL A 244 2.65 -1.72 -14.41
C VAL A 244 3.62 -0.55 -14.60
N ASN A 245 4.19 -0.37 -15.81
CA ASN A 245 5.07 0.76 -16.10
C ASN A 245 4.34 2.13 -15.95
N TRP A 246 3.07 2.22 -16.34
CA TRP A 246 2.26 3.42 -16.11
C TRP A 246 1.96 3.63 -14.62
N GLN A 247 1.71 2.56 -13.87
CA GLN A 247 1.49 2.65 -12.42
C GLN A 247 2.75 3.10 -11.67
N VAL A 248 3.94 2.62 -12.05
CA VAL A 248 5.19 3.10 -11.45
C VAL A 248 5.33 4.62 -11.57
N LYS A 249 4.87 5.20 -12.70
CA LYS A 249 4.90 6.65 -12.94
C LYS A 249 3.66 7.40 -12.44
N GLY A 250 2.59 6.69 -12.07
CA GLY A 250 1.28 7.27 -11.77
C GLY A 250 0.47 7.67 -13.02
N ASP A 251 0.93 7.29 -14.22
CA ASP A 251 0.32 7.69 -15.49
C ASP A 251 -0.95 6.89 -15.86
N HIS A 252 -1.19 5.75 -15.20
CA HIS A 252 -2.37 4.90 -15.44
C HIS A 252 -3.69 5.65 -15.22
N THR A 253 -3.72 6.64 -14.33
CA THR A 253 -4.90 7.46 -14.05
C THR A 253 -5.34 8.35 -15.23
N LYS A 254 -4.46 8.51 -16.22
CA LYS A 254 -4.72 9.28 -17.43
C LYS A 254 -5.54 8.52 -18.47
N PHE A 255 -5.70 7.20 -18.31
CA PHE A 255 -6.34 6.33 -19.29
C PHE A 255 -7.78 5.97 -18.89
N GLY A 256 -8.63 5.74 -19.88
CA GLY A 256 -10.06 5.46 -19.68
C GLY A 256 -10.37 4.11 -18.99
N PHE A 257 -9.42 3.17 -18.93
CA PHE A 257 -9.60 1.93 -18.18
C PHE A 257 -9.44 2.10 -16.66
N CYS A 258 -8.86 3.23 -16.22
CA CYS A 258 -8.68 3.55 -14.81
C CYS A 258 -9.69 4.62 -14.40
N GLU A 259 -10.52 4.28 -13.43
CA GLU A 259 -11.39 5.23 -12.76
C GLU A 259 -10.77 5.59 -11.41
N TYR A 260 -10.76 6.88 -11.08
CA TYR A 260 -10.17 7.41 -9.86
C TYR A 260 -11.23 8.22 -9.12
N TYR A 261 -11.52 7.83 -7.90
CA TYR A 261 -12.49 8.49 -7.01
C TYR A 261 -11.83 8.83 -5.70
N ARG A 262 -12.33 9.85 -5.05
CA ARG A 262 -12.02 10.17 -3.65
C ARG A 262 -13.30 10.07 -2.86
N GLY A 263 -13.22 9.44 -1.68
CA GLY A 263 -14.38 9.18 -0.84
C GLY A 263 -14.02 8.54 0.49
N LYS A 264 -15.03 8.05 1.21
CA LYS A 264 -14.85 7.53 2.56
C LYS A 264 -15.05 6.03 2.67
N LYS A 265 -15.81 5.45 1.76
CA LYS A 265 -16.15 4.01 1.84
C LYS A 265 -16.21 3.37 0.47
N MET A 266 -15.61 2.20 0.38
CA MET A 266 -15.77 1.31 -0.77
C MET A 266 -16.16 -0.09 -0.28
N THR A 267 -17.15 -0.69 -0.96
CA THR A 267 -17.48 -2.10 -0.78
C THR A 267 -17.25 -2.85 -2.09
N ILE A 268 -16.71 -4.04 -1.99
CA ILE A 268 -16.46 -4.94 -3.11
C ILE A 268 -17.12 -6.27 -2.77
N HIS A 269 -17.97 -6.78 -3.66
CA HIS A 269 -18.50 -8.13 -3.59
C HIS A 269 -17.99 -8.93 -4.79
N ALA A 270 -17.27 -10.00 -4.54
CA ALA A 270 -16.77 -10.92 -5.53
C ALA A 270 -17.72 -12.12 -5.68
N ARG A 271 -17.95 -12.58 -6.92
CA ARG A 271 -18.84 -13.74 -7.16
C ARG A 271 -18.26 -15.07 -6.69
N LYS A 272 -17.02 -15.10 -6.32
CA LYS A 272 -16.28 -16.23 -5.73
C LYS A 272 -15.17 -15.67 -4.86
N PRO A 273 -14.69 -16.41 -3.84
CA PRO A 273 -13.60 -15.95 -3.00
C PRO A 273 -12.40 -15.50 -3.84
N SER A 274 -11.94 -14.28 -3.59
CA SER A 274 -10.76 -13.66 -4.20
C SER A 274 -9.82 -13.19 -3.10
N GLN A 275 -8.54 -13.10 -3.41
CA GLN A 275 -7.56 -12.59 -2.46
C GLN A 275 -7.76 -11.09 -2.24
N THR A 276 -7.60 -10.66 -1.01
CA THR A 276 -7.40 -9.27 -0.61
C THR A 276 -5.94 -9.05 -0.22
N ASN A 277 -5.53 -7.80 -0.24
CA ASN A 277 -4.22 -7.38 0.26
C ASN A 277 -4.43 -6.13 1.11
N VAL A 278 -4.11 -6.22 2.40
CA VAL A 278 -4.19 -5.12 3.38
C VAL A 278 -2.78 -4.87 3.89
N ASP A 279 -2.12 -3.82 3.40
CA ASP A 279 -0.71 -3.47 3.70
C ASP A 279 0.29 -4.65 3.59
N GLY A 280 0.00 -5.63 2.73
CA GLY A 280 0.84 -6.81 2.52
C GLY A 280 0.28 -8.11 3.11
N GLU A 281 -0.69 -8.04 4.02
CA GLU A 281 -1.39 -9.21 4.55
C GLU A 281 -2.52 -9.62 3.60
N CYS A 282 -2.65 -10.93 3.37
CA CYS A 282 -3.52 -11.48 2.34
C CYS A 282 -4.58 -12.41 2.93
N HIS A 283 -5.84 -12.16 2.58
CA HIS A 283 -7.00 -12.94 2.99
C HIS A 283 -7.83 -13.34 1.78
N ALA A 284 -8.53 -14.47 1.85
CA ALA A 284 -9.50 -14.88 0.83
C ALA A 284 -10.91 -14.58 1.33
N THR A 285 -11.66 -13.76 0.60
CA THR A 285 -13.04 -13.39 0.94
C THR A 285 -13.87 -13.12 -0.31
N GLU A 286 -15.19 -13.16 -0.18
CA GLU A 286 -16.13 -12.68 -1.20
C GLU A 286 -16.48 -11.21 -0.99
N ASP A 287 -16.39 -10.72 0.26
CA ASP A 287 -16.78 -9.36 0.61
C ASP A 287 -15.58 -8.61 1.23
N LEU A 288 -15.29 -7.44 0.69
CA LEU A 288 -14.32 -6.51 1.24
C LEU A 288 -14.98 -5.14 1.41
N THR A 289 -14.94 -4.62 2.62
CA THR A 289 -15.28 -3.23 2.90
C THR A 289 -14.01 -2.49 3.28
N ILE A 290 -13.78 -1.35 2.66
CA ILE A 290 -12.67 -0.42 2.95
C ILE A 290 -13.30 0.88 3.43
N GLU A 291 -13.01 1.28 4.66
CA GLU A 291 -13.57 2.46 5.30
C GLU A 291 -12.47 3.39 5.81
N LEU A 292 -12.67 4.69 5.60
CA LEU A 292 -11.81 5.73 6.18
C LEU A 292 -11.98 5.78 7.71
N ILE A 293 -10.86 5.89 8.39
CA ILE A 293 -10.78 6.29 9.80
C ILE A 293 -10.04 7.62 9.83
N GLU A 294 -10.79 8.70 10.04
CA GLU A 294 -10.23 10.04 10.16
C GLU A 294 -9.39 10.16 11.43
N ASP A 295 -8.22 10.80 11.33
CA ASP A 295 -7.31 11.05 12.46
C ASP A 295 -6.98 9.76 13.26
N GLY A 296 -6.83 8.63 12.56
CA GLY A 296 -6.77 7.30 13.17
C GLY A 296 -5.47 6.97 13.91
N LEU A 297 -4.37 7.66 13.61
CA LEU A 297 -3.05 7.36 14.16
C LEU A 297 -2.14 8.58 14.21
N THR A 298 -1.19 8.60 15.15
CA THR A 298 -0.10 9.58 15.15
C THR A 298 1.16 8.94 14.55
N PHE A 299 1.55 9.39 13.36
CA PHE A 299 2.80 9.01 12.72
C PHE A 299 3.90 10.05 12.99
N VAL A 300 5.16 9.62 13.06
CA VAL A 300 6.28 10.52 13.30
C VAL A 300 7.02 10.77 11.98
N VAL A 301 6.96 12.00 11.52
CA VAL A 301 7.70 12.45 10.35
C VAL A 301 9.10 12.85 10.80
N PRO A 302 10.19 12.30 10.19
CA PRO A 302 11.55 12.64 10.56
C PRO A 302 11.85 14.14 10.48
N ARG A 303 12.71 14.64 11.37
CA ARG A 303 13.07 16.08 11.51
C ARG A 303 13.40 16.75 10.18
N ASP A 304 14.19 16.10 9.33
CA ASP A 304 14.71 16.67 8.09
C ASP A 304 13.85 16.33 6.84
N SER A 305 12.62 15.83 7.06
CA SER A 305 11.66 15.57 5.98
C SER A 305 11.17 16.87 5.36
N LYS A 306 11.15 16.90 4.03
CA LYS A 306 10.59 18.04 3.27
C LYS A 306 9.07 17.96 3.08
N TYR A 307 8.42 16.97 3.69
CA TYR A 307 6.98 16.73 3.51
C TYR A 307 6.12 17.96 3.76
N PHE A 308 6.34 18.63 4.89
CA PHE A 308 5.54 19.81 5.26
C PHE A 308 5.80 21.01 4.35
N GLU A 309 7.05 21.21 3.91
CA GLU A 309 7.42 22.26 2.95
C GLU A 309 6.79 22.01 1.58
N GLN A 310 6.86 20.78 1.07
CA GLN A 310 6.28 20.37 -0.21
C GLN A 310 4.75 20.46 -0.18
N LYS A 311 4.13 20.14 0.95
CA LYS A 311 2.69 20.31 1.15
C LYS A 311 2.30 21.80 1.17
N ALA A 312 3.02 22.62 1.91
CA ALA A 312 2.77 24.05 2.00
C ALA A 312 2.98 24.79 0.66
N SER A 313 3.97 24.36 -0.14
CA SER A 313 4.23 24.93 -1.48
C SER A 313 3.26 24.42 -2.55
N GLY A 314 2.43 23.40 -2.25
CA GLY A 314 1.54 22.74 -3.22
C GLY A 314 2.24 21.80 -4.18
N GLU A 315 3.53 21.50 -3.99
CA GLU A 315 4.24 20.44 -4.74
C GLU A 315 3.63 19.08 -4.45
N LEU A 316 3.38 18.79 -3.16
CA LEU A 316 2.53 17.69 -2.73
C LEU A 316 1.10 18.19 -2.57
N ASN A 317 0.24 17.82 -3.50
CA ASN A 317 -1.18 18.14 -3.45
C ASN A 317 -2.02 16.91 -3.82
N ASN A 318 -3.30 16.99 -3.50
CA ASN A 318 -4.27 15.94 -3.75
C ASN A 318 -5.17 16.25 -4.98
N GLU A 319 -4.81 17.17 -5.84
CA GLU A 319 -5.59 17.53 -7.03
C GLU A 319 -5.58 16.40 -8.06
N ILE A 320 -6.74 15.82 -8.34
CA ILE A 320 -6.91 14.83 -9.38
C ILE A 320 -6.84 15.50 -10.75
N LYS A 321 -5.70 15.38 -11.42
CA LYS A 321 -5.49 15.96 -12.75
C LYS A 321 -6.33 15.23 -13.81
N LYS A 322 -7.52 15.74 -14.09
CA LYS A 322 -8.49 15.19 -15.06
C LYS A 322 -8.07 15.34 -16.52
N SER A 323 -6.97 16.02 -16.84
CA SER A 323 -6.68 16.60 -18.17
C SER A 323 -6.48 15.60 -19.31
N LEU A 324 -6.30 14.31 -19.05
CA LEU A 324 -6.06 13.33 -20.10
C LEU A 324 -7.17 12.28 -20.26
N ARG A 325 -8.13 12.20 -19.32
CA ARG A 325 -9.27 11.26 -19.40
C ARG A 325 -10.08 11.43 -20.70
N ASN A 326 -10.16 12.67 -21.22
CA ASN A 326 -10.88 13.00 -22.46
C ASN A 326 -10.00 12.96 -23.72
N ARG A 327 -8.66 12.92 -23.59
CA ARG A 327 -7.77 12.95 -24.77
C ARG A 327 -7.52 11.59 -25.41
N PHE A 328 -7.65 10.51 -24.63
CA PHE A 328 -7.45 9.15 -25.12
C PHE A 328 -8.59 8.25 -24.65
N PRO A 329 -9.74 8.23 -25.34
CA PRO A 329 -10.78 7.23 -25.05
C PRO A 329 -10.20 5.83 -25.24
N LEU A 330 -10.54 4.91 -24.38
CA LEU A 330 -10.02 3.53 -24.38
C LEU A 330 -10.04 2.87 -25.75
N LYS A 331 -11.09 3.16 -26.57
CA LYS A 331 -11.22 2.68 -27.94
C LYS A 331 -10.06 3.13 -28.84
N GLN A 332 -9.51 4.33 -28.66
CA GLN A 332 -8.40 4.81 -29.48
C GLN A 332 -7.07 4.21 -29.08
N ILE A 333 -6.83 4.02 -27.79
CA ILE A 333 -5.57 3.41 -27.29
C ILE A 333 -5.50 1.93 -27.70
N THR A 334 -6.59 1.18 -27.52
CA THR A 334 -6.66 -0.23 -27.92
C THR A 334 -6.60 -0.41 -29.41
N ALA A 335 -7.16 0.52 -30.20
CA ALA A 335 -7.09 0.47 -31.66
C ALA A 335 -5.67 0.74 -32.20
N GLN A 336 -4.94 1.66 -31.58
CA GLN A 336 -3.64 2.12 -32.08
C GLN A 336 -2.47 1.18 -31.73
N TYR A 337 -2.56 0.45 -30.60
CA TYR A 337 -1.45 -0.36 -30.08
C TYR A 337 -1.76 -1.85 -29.92
N ASN A 338 -2.94 -2.32 -30.33
CA ASN A 338 -3.35 -3.70 -30.15
C ASN A 338 -3.22 -4.50 -31.46
N PRO A 339 -2.17 -5.34 -31.62
CA PRO A 339 -2.08 -6.25 -32.76
C PRO A 339 -3.26 -7.24 -32.81
N TYR A 340 -3.94 -7.46 -31.67
CA TYR A 340 -5.19 -8.21 -31.60
C TYR A 340 -6.32 -7.53 -32.38
N ASN A 341 -6.44 -6.20 -32.36
CA ASN A 341 -7.42 -5.48 -33.19
C ASN A 341 -7.13 -5.63 -34.69
N VAL A 342 -5.87 -5.82 -35.09
CA VAL A 342 -5.50 -6.12 -36.47
C VAL A 342 -5.99 -7.51 -36.87
N LEU A 343 -5.85 -8.51 -36.01
CA LEU A 343 -6.34 -9.86 -36.20
C LEU A 343 -7.88 -9.94 -36.13
N VAL A 344 -8.49 -9.23 -35.17
CA VAL A 344 -9.96 -9.16 -35.01
C VAL A 344 -10.63 -8.45 -36.18
N ASN A 345 -10.06 -7.36 -36.70
CA ASN A 345 -10.57 -6.67 -37.89
C ASN A 345 -10.43 -7.52 -39.16
N ARG A 346 -9.62 -8.57 -39.16
CA ARG A 346 -9.46 -9.54 -40.25
C ARG A 346 -10.39 -10.76 -40.17
N GLY A 347 -11.46 -10.74 -39.39
CA GLY A 347 -12.49 -11.78 -39.42
C GLY A 347 -12.61 -12.68 -38.18
N LEU A 348 -11.73 -12.56 -37.19
CA LEU A 348 -11.84 -13.29 -35.92
C LEU A 348 -12.81 -12.69 -34.90
N ARG A 349 -13.54 -11.62 -35.30
CA ARG A 349 -14.53 -10.92 -34.46
C ARG A 349 -15.59 -11.83 -33.83
N ARG A 350 -15.94 -12.92 -34.48
CA ARG A 350 -17.00 -13.85 -34.01
C ARG A 350 -16.57 -14.77 -32.86
N LEU A 351 -15.27 -14.97 -32.66
CA LEU A 351 -14.73 -15.83 -31.60
C LEU A 351 -14.53 -15.10 -30.26
N PHE A 352 -14.40 -13.79 -30.32
CA PHE A 352 -14.09 -12.97 -29.13
C PHE A 352 -14.90 -11.68 -29.20
N ASP A 353 -16.20 -11.75 -28.89
CA ASP A 353 -17.11 -10.61 -28.88
C ASP A 353 -16.66 -9.56 -27.86
N PRO A 354 -16.04 -8.44 -28.29
CA PRO A 354 -15.52 -7.44 -27.37
C PRO A 354 -16.63 -6.60 -26.72
N ASP A 355 -17.83 -6.54 -27.34
CA ASP A 355 -18.92 -5.68 -26.88
C ASP A 355 -19.69 -6.34 -25.72
N ARG A 356 -19.47 -7.63 -25.47
CA ARG A 356 -20.10 -8.36 -24.37
C ARG A 356 -19.69 -7.87 -22.98
N TYR A 357 -18.58 -7.15 -22.88
CA TYR A 357 -17.96 -6.72 -21.64
C TYR A 357 -17.82 -5.21 -21.49
N TYR A 358 -18.20 -4.43 -22.50
CA TYR A 358 -18.38 -2.99 -22.35
C TYR A 358 -19.83 -2.75 -21.94
N LEU A 359 -20.02 -2.46 -20.69
CA LEU A 359 -21.30 -1.99 -20.19
C LEU A 359 -21.66 -0.68 -20.90
N LYS A 360 -22.92 -0.65 -21.37
CA LYS A 360 -23.58 0.55 -21.85
C LYS A 360 -23.60 1.65 -20.82
#